data_fcf82f1d6ade8ceaa7ad96f493b6c9cb
#
_entry.id   fcf82f1d6ade8ceaa7ad96f493b6c9cb
#
_cell.length_a   1.000
_cell.length_b   1.000
_cell.length_c   1.000
_cell.angle_alpha   90.00
_cell.angle_beta   90.00
_cell.angle_gamma   90.00
#
_symmetry.space_group_name_H-M   'P 1'
#
loop_
_entity.id
_entity.type
_entity.pdbx_description
1 polymer ?
#
loop_
_entity_poly.entity_id
_entity_poly.type
_entity_poly.pdbx_seq_one_letter_code
_entity_poly.pdbx_strand_id
1 'polypeptide(L)'
;DFIGKEDAEHFEGISDGYTDDDEDDDDDYSSRRESPRSSSGAGSAQPKSPNDTPVLDNFGTDMTRAAAENRLDPIVGREKEIERLAQILSRRKKNNPVLIGEPGVGKSAIVEGLALRIIQRKVSRVLFDKRVISLDMASIVAGTKYRGQFEERIKAILNELSKNPNIILFIDEIHTIVGAGSASGSMDAANMLKPALARGEIQCIGATTLDEYRKNIEKDGALERRFQKVIVDPTTAEE
;
A
#
# COMPACT_ATOMS: atom_id res chain seq x y z
N ASP A 1 -24.61 9.93 58.98
CA ASP A 1 -23.78 9.84 60.21
C ASP A 1 -22.36 9.49 59.89
N PHE A 2 -21.51 10.45 60.30
CA PHE A 2 -20.09 10.48 60.58
C PHE A 2 -19.13 10.40 59.37
N ILE A 3 -18.55 11.50 58.88
CA ILE A 3 -17.57 12.52 59.36
C ILE A 3 -16.24 11.92 59.82
N GLY A 4 -15.18 12.48 59.26
CA GLY A 4 -13.82 12.50 59.74
C GLY A 4 -12.80 12.40 58.62
N LYS A 5 -12.34 13.46 58.00
CA LYS A 5 -11.33 14.50 58.35
C LYS A 5 -9.90 13.95 58.52
N GLU A 6 -9.06 14.45 57.59
CA GLU A 6 -7.78 15.15 57.79
C GLU A 6 -6.62 14.29 58.35
N ASP A 7 -5.50 14.30 57.65
CA ASP A 7 -4.43 15.26 57.91
C ASP A 7 -3.33 15.20 56.84
N ALA A 8 -2.86 16.39 56.52
CA ALA A 8 -1.68 16.71 55.74
C ALA A 8 -0.49 16.92 56.67
N GLU A 9 0.71 16.53 56.30
CA GLU A 9 1.99 17.14 56.70
C GLU A 9 3.06 16.77 55.70
N HIS A 10 3.58 17.64 54.90
CA HIS A 10 4.53 18.76 54.95
C HIS A 10 5.86 18.38 55.62
N PHE A 11 6.91 18.23 54.81
CA PHE A 11 8.26 18.50 55.28
C PHE A 11 9.13 19.05 54.14
N GLU A 12 9.55 20.27 54.41
CA GLU A 12 10.53 21.06 53.67
C GLU A 12 11.96 20.63 53.96
N GLY A 13 12.86 20.83 52.95
CA GLY A 13 13.95 21.75 53.29
C GLY A 13 15.37 21.23 53.22
N ILE A 14 16.18 22.11 52.65
CA ILE A 14 17.61 22.41 52.89
C ILE A 14 18.56 21.72 51.89
N SER A 15 19.08 22.41 50.92
CA SER A 15 19.98 23.57 50.63
C SER A 15 21.45 23.32 50.93
N ASP A 16 22.24 23.83 50.05
CA ASP A 16 23.62 24.34 50.12
C ASP A 16 24.74 23.30 49.89
N GLY A 17 25.75 23.61 49.19
CA GLY A 17 26.40 24.80 48.71
C GLY A 17 27.69 24.50 47.96
N TYR A 18 28.04 25.42 47.13
CA TYR A 18 29.35 26.07 46.86
C TYR A 18 30.59 25.16 46.77
N THR A 19 31.52 25.38 45.93
CA THR A 19 32.34 26.52 45.42
C THR A 19 33.17 26.00 44.28
N ASP A 20 33.32 26.71 43.20
CA ASP A 20 34.25 27.76 42.78
C ASP A 20 35.72 27.35 42.66
N ASP A 21 36.22 27.89 41.56
CA ASP A 21 37.57 28.44 41.29
C ASP A 21 38.53 27.47 40.58
N ASP A 22 39.23 27.82 39.60
CA ASP A 22 39.82 28.94 38.92
C ASP A 22 40.76 28.42 37.84
N GLU A 23 40.75 29.12 36.75
CA GLU A 23 41.82 29.88 36.04
C GLU A 23 42.94 29.11 35.34
N ASP A 24 43.00 29.51 34.05
CA ASP A 24 44.14 30.00 33.27
C ASP A 24 45.24 29.01 32.84
N ASP A 25 45.55 28.92 31.60
CA ASP A 25 46.48 29.79 30.86
C ASP A 25 46.76 29.29 29.44
N ASP A 26 46.87 30.24 28.58
CA ASP A 26 47.43 30.34 27.26
C ASP A 26 48.60 29.38 26.89
N ASP A 27 48.65 28.96 25.62
CA ASP A 27 49.67 29.40 24.69
C ASP A 27 49.57 28.76 23.30
N ASP A 28 49.48 29.66 22.37
CA ASP A 28 49.81 29.68 20.96
C ASP A 28 51.02 28.83 20.54
N TYR A 29 50.85 28.02 19.47
CA TYR A 29 51.86 27.99 18.39
C TYR A 29 51.33 27.34 17.10
N SER A 30 51.27 28.13 16.07
CA SER A 30 51.10 27.83 14.69
C SER A 30 52.07 26.76 14.12
N SER A 31 51.61 25.83 13.33
CA SER A 31 52.28 25.52 12.08
C SER A 31 51.38 24.67 11.14
N ARG A 32 51.28 25.17 9.95
CA ARG A 32 50.81 24.59 8.71
C ARG A 32 51.32 23.16 8.50
N ARG A 33 50.39 22.24 8.14
CA ARG A 33 50.66 21.27 7.05
C ARG A 33 49.36 20.78 6.41
N GLU A 34 49.46 20.66 5.13
CA GLU A 34 48.45 20.41 4.11
C GLU A 34 47.69 19.10 4.29
N SER A 35 46.45 19.14 3.82
CA SER A 35 45.46 18.06 3.67
C SER A 35 45.91 16.88 2.84
N PRO A 36 45.20 15.74 2.95
CA PRO A 36 44.55 15.31 1.74
C PRO A 36 43.02 15.22 1.90
N ARG A 37 42.38 15.67 0.88
CA ARG A 37 40.97 15.63 0.62
C ARG A 37 40.47 14.17 0.73
N SER A 38 39.71 13.86 1.76
CA SER A 38 38.77 12.74 1.71
C SER A 38 37.44 13.28 1.17
N SER A 39 37.13 12.90 -0.02
CA SER A 39 35.85 13.10 -0.66
C SER A 39 34.78 12.35 0.14
N SER A 40 34.11 13.04 1.05
CA SER A 40 32.81 12.62 1.54
C SER A 40 31.84 12.78 0.39
N GLY A 41 31.49 11.65 -0.22
CA GLY A 41 30.40 11.56 -1.18
C GLY A 41 29.13 12.06 -0.53
N ALA A 42 28.79 13.30 -0.79
CA ALA A 42 27.42 13.77 -0.64
C ALA A 42 26.58 12.93 -1.60
N GLY A 43 25.85 11.98 -1.04
CA GLY A 43 24.79 11.29 -1.76
C GLY A 43 23.87 12.37 -2.30
N SER A 44 23.95 12.64 -3.59
CA SER A 44 23.01 13.45 -4.31
C SER A 44 21.63 12.79 -4.13
N ALA A 45 20.81 13.34 -3.25
CA ALA A 45 19.39 13.02 -3.22
C ALA A 45 18.86 13.46 -4.60
N GLN A 46 18.73 12.50 -5.50
CA GLN A 46 18.01 12.73 -6.76
C GLN A 46 16.62 13.26 -6.39
N PRO A 47 16.12 14.30 -7.06
CA PRO A 47 14.76 14.75 -6.85
C PRO A 47 13.84 13.55 -7.12
N LYS A 48 13.09 13.14 -6.10
CA LYS A 48 12.12 12.07 -6.21
C LYS A 48 11.16 12.42 -7.34
N SER A 49 11.11 11.57 -8.36
CA SER A 49 10.12 11.74 -9.43
C SER A 49 8.72 11.73 -8.80
N PRO A 50 7.75 12.48 -9.35
CA PRO A 50 6.38 12.51 -8.80
C PRO A 50 5.68 11.14 -8.80
N ASN A 51 6.30 10.12 -9.39
CA ASN A 51 5.82 8.73 -9.45
C ASN A 51 6.67 7.76 -8.61
N ASP A 52 7.47 8.26 -7.67
CA ASP A 52 8.30 7.41 -6.83
C ASP A 52 7.47 6.79 -5.70
N THR A 53 7.32 5.47 -5.72
CA THR A 53 6.53 4.67 -4.78
C THR A 53 7.38 3.55 -4.18
N PRO A 54 8.41 3.88 -3.38
CA PRO A 54 9.40 2.91 -2.90
C PRO A 54 8.79 1.81 -2.03
N VAL A 55 7.75 2.11 -1.27
CA VAL A 55 7.08 1.11 -0.41
C VAL A 55 6.32 0.11 -1.27
N LEU A 56 5.52 0.59 -2.23
CA LEU A 56 4.78 -0.27 -3.15
C LEU A 56 5.71 -1.07 -4.06
N ASP A 57 6.82 -0.50 -4.49
CA ASP A 57 7.83 -1.20 -5.30
C ASP A 57 8.49 -2.37 -4.54
N ASN A 58 8.53 -2.31 -3.19
CA ASN A 58 9.03 -3.42 -2.36
C ASN A 58 8.00 -4.55 -2.16
N PHE A 59 6.71 -4.25 -2.22
CA PHE A 59 5.65 -5.20 -1.90
C PHE A 59 4.69 -5.48 -3.07
N GLY A 60 5.04 -5.04 -4.26
CA GLY A 60 4.21 -5.23 -5.43
C GLY A 60 4.97 -5.07 -6.74
N THR A 61 4.24 -5.28 -7.82
CA THR A 61 4.74 -5.13 -9.19
C THR A 61 3.92 -4.08 -9.92
N ASP A 62 4.57 -3.04 -10.45
CA ASP A 62 3.92 -2.04 -11.28
C ASP A 62 3.68 -2.62 -12.69
N MET A 63 2.44 -3.01 -12.94
CA MET A 63 2.02 -3.60 -14.22
C MET A 63 2.05 -2.58 -15.36
N THR A 64 1.75 -1.32 -15.09
CA THR A 64 1.81 -0.24 -16.12
C THR A 64 3.24 0.08 -16.49
N ARG A 65 4.17 0.04 -15.54
CA ARG A 65 5.61 0.14 -15.84
C ARG A 65 6.09 -1.06 -16.66
N ALA A 66 5.69 -2.27 -16.28
CA ALA A 66 6.00 -3.48 -17.04
C ALA A 66 5.46 -3.43 -18.48
N ALA A 67 4.24 -2.90 -18.65
CA ALA A 67 3.65 -2.66 -19.96
C ALA A 67 4.45 -1.65 -20.80
N ALA A 68 4.87 -0.54 -20.18
CA ALA A 68 5.67 0.49 -20.85
C ALA A 68 7.06 -0.01 -21.28
N GLU A 69 7.61 -0.95 -20.51
CA GLU A 69 8.90 -1.61 -20.78
C GLU A 69 8.78 -2.84 -21.71
N ASN A 70 7.60 -3.10 -22.27
CA ASN A 70 7.29 -4.27 -23.11
C ASN A 70 7.62 -5.62 -22.45
N ARG A 71 7.39 -5.73 -21.14
CA ARG A 71 7.60 -6.96 -20.36
C ARG A 71 6.33 -7.80 -20.21
N LEU A 72 5.19 -7.32 -20.69
CA LEU A 72 3.92 -8.05 -20.67
C LEU A 72 3.61 -8.62 -22.04
N ASP A 73 3.10 -9.83 -22.04
CA ASP A 73 2.64 -10.48 -23.28
C ASP A 73 1.30 -9.90 -23.76
N PRO A 74 1.05 -9.92 -25.07
CA PRO A 74 -0.25 -9.54 -25.61
C PRO A 74 -1.35 -10.48 -25.08
N ILE A 75 -2.45 -9.91 -24.67
CA ILE A 75 -3.61 -10.67 -24.17
C ILE A 75 -4.60 -10.83 -25.32
N VAL A 76 -5.01 -12.08 -25.54
CA VAL A 76 -5.96 -12.45 -26.61
C VAL A 76 -7.25 -12.97 -25.98
N GLY A 77 -8.39 -12.66 -26.57
CA GLY A 77 -9.68 -13.24 -26.20
C GLY A 77 -10.32 -12.66 -24.92
N ARG A 78 -9.84 -11.53 -24.38
CA ARG A 78 -10.33 -10.92 -23.13
C ARG A 78 -10.75 -9.46 -23.28
N GLU A 79 -11.04 -9.04 -24.48
CA GLU A 79 -11.36 -7.64 -24.82
C GLU A 79 -12.59 -7.13 -24.05
N LYS A 80 -13.61 -7.96 -23.89
CA LYS A 80 -14.87 -7.61 -23.21
C LYS A 80 -14.65 -7.36 -21.73
N GLU A 81 -13.91 -8.25 -21.07
CA GLU A 81 -13.60 -8.14 -19.65
C GLU A 81 -12.68 -6.95 -19.36
N ILE A 82 -11.66 -6.72 -20.21
CA ILE A 82 -10.75 -5.57 -20.08
C ILE A 82 -11.53 -4.26 -20.27
N GLU A 83 -12.40 -4.17 -21.26
CA GLU A 83 -13.25 -3.01 -21.46
C GLU A 83 -14.19 -2.78 -20.28
N ARG A 84 -14.77 -3.85 -19.75
CA ARG A 84 -15.63 -3.79 -18.57
C ARG A 84 -14.89 -3.29 -17.33
N LEU A 85 -13.65 -3.72 -17.11
CA LEU A 85 -12.78 -3.17 -16.05
C LEU A 85 -12.60 -1.67 -16.21
N ALA A 86 -12.21 -1.23 -17.41
CA ALA A 86 -11.97 0.18 -17.70
C ALA A 86 -13.23 1.04 -17.46
N GLN A 87 -14.40 0.56 -17.86
CA GLN A 87 -15.68 1.23 -17.64
C GLN A 87 -15.99 1.38 -16.14
N ILE A 88 -15.81 0.32 -15.35
CA ILE A 88 -16.07 0.34 -13.90
C ILE A 88 -15.11 1.29 -13.19
N LEU A 89 -13.82 1.22 -13.50
CA LEU A 89 -12.79 2.08 -12.91
C LEU A 89 -12.99 3.55 -13.21
N SER A 90 -13.68 3.88 -14.30
CA SER A 90 -13.99 5.25 -14.69
C SER A 90 -15.23 5.83 -13.99
N ARG A 91 -15.95 5.05 -13.21
CA ARG A 91 -17.15 5.50 -12.47
C ARG A 91 -16.79 6.32 -11.25
N ARG A 92 -17.73 7.13 -10.76
CA ARG A 92 -17.60 7.87 -9.51
C ARG A 92 -17.94 7.03 -8.27
N LYS A 93 -18.80 6.03 -8.42
CA LYS A 93 -19.26 5.14 -7.36
C LYS A 93 -19.22 3.71 -7.83
N LYS A 94 -19.06 2.78 -6.89
CA LYS A 94 -18.95 1.33 -7.18
C LYS A 94 -17.90 1.07 -8.27
N ASN A 95 -16.74 1.71 -8.08
CA ASN A 95 -15.67 1.84 -9.06
C ASN A 95 -14.51 0.85 -8.83
N ASN A 96 -14.72 -0.13 -7.99
CA ASN A 96 -13.76 -1.22 -7.73
C ASN A 96 -14.30 -2.51 -8.36
N PRO A 97 -13.77 -2.93 -9.52
CA PRO A 97 -14.17 -4.20 -10.11
C PRO A 97 -13.61 -5.40 -9.33
N VAL A 98 -14.38 -6.48 -9.26
CA VAL A 98 -13.94 -7.78 -8.77
C VAL A 98 -14.10 -8.81 -9.88
N LEU A 99 -12.99 -9.36 -10.33
CA LEU A 99 -12.94 -10.46 -11.27
C LEU A 99 -13.31 -11.76 -10.54
N ILE A 100 -14.37 -12.40 -10.97
CA ILE A 100 -14.91 -13.62 -10.36
C ILE A 100 -14.81 -14.75 -11.36
N GLY A 101 -14.07 -15.78 -11.01
CA GLY A 101 -13.89 -16.98 -11.84
C GLY A 101 -13.04 -18.01 -11.12
N GLU A 102 -13.05 -19.22 -11.68
CA GLU A 102 -12.26 -20.32 -11.19
C GLU A 102 -10.74 -20.01 -11.21
N PRO A 103 -9.94 -20.68 -10.39
CA PRO A 103 -8.49 -20.56 -10.47
C PRO A 103 -7.98 -20.89 -11.88
N GLY A 104 -7.04 -20.10 -12.39
CA GLY A 104 -6.41 -20.38 -13.69
C GLY A 104 -7.19 -19.89 -14.93
N VAL A 105 -8.37 -19.27 -14.80
CA VAL A 105 -9.13 -18.75 -15.95
C VAL A 105 -8.53 -17.47 -16.58
N GLY A 106 -7.42 -16.96 -16.06
CA GLY A 106 -6.74 -15.80 -16.62
C GLY A 106 -7.16 -14.45 -16.04
N LYS A 107 -7.61 -14.38 -14.77
CA LYS A 107 -7.99 -13.13 -14.12
C LYS A 107 -6.85 -12.12 -14.10
N SER A 108 -5.63 -12.53 -13.77
CA SER A 108 -4.44 -11.67 -13.76
C SER A 108 -4.08 -11.15 -15.16
N ALA A 109 -4.22 -12.00 -16.18
CA ALA A 109 -3.99 -11.62 -17.58
C ALA A 109 -4.94 -10.49 -18.03
N ILE A 110 -6.19 -10.48 -17.56
CA ILE A 110 -7.14 -9.40 -17.84
C ILE A 110 -6.62 -8.07 -17.29
N VAL A 111 -6.01 -8.06 -16.09
CA VAL A 111 -5.45 -6.86 -15.48
C VAL A 111 -4.19 -6.40 -16.22
N GLU A 112 -3.35 -7.33 -16.66
CA GLU A 112 -2.20 -7.03 -17.54
C GLU A 112 -2.66 -6.39 -18.84
N GLY A 113 -3.72 -6.93 -19.46
CA GLY A 113 -4.35 -6.35 -20.65
C GLY A 113 -4.87 -4.94 -20.43
N LEU A 114 -5.43 -4.65 -19.25
CA LEU A 114 -5.82 -3.29 -18.88
C LEU A 114 -4.60 -2.37 -18.77
N ALA A 115 -3.52 -2.82 -18.16
CA ALA A 115 -2.27 -2.05 -18.05
C ALA A 115 -1.70 -1.72 -19.44
N LEU A 116 -1.70 -2.67 -20.37
CA LEU A 116 -1.32 -2.45 -21.77
C LEU A 116 -2.19 -1.39 -22.44
N ARG A 117 -3.52 -1.46 -22.27
CA ARG A 117 -4.44 -0.45 -22.83
C ARG A 117 -4.27 0.94 -22.25
N ILE A 118 -3.94 1.05 -20.97
CA ILE A 118 -3.64 2.34 -20.30
C ILE A 118 -2.42 2.97 -20.97
N ILE A 119 -1.33 2.23 -21.13
CA ILE A 119 -0.09 2.72 -21.75
C ILE A 119 -0.31 3.08 -23.23
N GLN A 120 -1.11 2.30 -23.95
CA GLN A 120 -1.48 2.57 -25.33
C GLN A 120 -2.54 3.68 -25.48
N ARG A 121 -3.04 4.22 -24.36
CA ARG A 121 -4.15 5.21 -24.31
C ARG A 121 -5.44 4.74 -25.02
N LYS A 122 -5.69 3.44 -25.01
CA LYS A 122 -6.91 2.80 -25.53
C LYS A 122 -7.98 2.62 -24.44
N VAL A 123 -8.12 3.60 -23.57
CA VAL A 123 -9.08 3.65 -22.47
C VAL A 123 -9.66 5.06 -22.34
N SER A 124 -10.62 5.26 -21.44
CA SER A 124 -11.12 6.60 -21.09
C SER A 124 -9.99 7.50 -20.59
N ARG A 125 -10.06 8.79 -20.90
CA ARG A 125 -9.07 9.81 -20.47
C ARG A 125 -8.86 9.84 -18.96
N VAL A 126 -9.87 9.48 -18.17
CA VAL A 126 -9.79 9.37 -16.70
C VAL A 126 -8.73 8.37 -16.23
N LEU A 127 -8.40 7.40 -17.07
CA LEU A 127 -7.43 6.33 -16.76
C LEU A 127 -6.04 6.57 -17.37
N PHE A 128 -5.82 7.62 -18.15
CA PHE A 128 -4.55 7.82 -18.87
C PHE A 128 -3.32 7.90 -17.98
N ASP A 129 -3.46 8.49 -16.80
CA ASP A 129 -2.35 8.68 -15.86
C ASP A 129 -2.43 7.71 -14.67
N LYS A 130 -3.28 6.70 -14.76
CA LYS A 130 -3.40 5.68 -13.73
C LYS A 130 -2.27 4.66 -13.83
N ARG A 131 -1.80 4.23 -12.67
CA ARG A 131 -0.83 3.14 -12.50
C ARG A 131 -1.53 1.96 -11.85
N VAL A 132 -1.35 0.79 -12.40
CA VAL A 132 -1.85 -0.46 -11.84
C VAL A 132 -0.71 -1.19 -11.16
N ILE A 133 -0.81 -1.39 -9.85
CA ILE A 133 0.21 -2.07 -9.06
C ILE A 133 -0.42 -3.34 -8.48
N SER A 134 0.16 -4.48 -8.83
CA SER A 134 -0.20 -5.77 -8.23
C SER A 134 0.45 -5.91 -6.87
N LEU A 135 -0.36 -6.02 -5.83
CA LEU A 135 0.11 -6.18 -4.45
C LEU A 135 0.41 -7.65 -4.16
N ASP A 136 1.61 -7.93 -3.66
CA ASP A 136 2.03 -9.27 -3.23
C ASP A 136 1.89 -9.40 -1.71
N MET A 137 0.82 -10.03 -1.28
CA MET A 137 0.55 -10.27 0.15
C MET A 137 1.59 -11.19 0.79
N ALA A 138 2.16 -12.13 0.04
CA ALA A 138 3.19 -13.00 0.55
C ALA A 138 4.47 -12.22 0.90
N SER A 139 4.85 -11.27 0.05
CA SER A 139 5.99 -10.37 0.31
C SER A 139 5.76 -9.46 1.52
N ILE A 140 4.53 -9.04 1.77
CA ILE A 140 4.21 -8.21 2.93
C ILE A 140 4.36 -9.00 4.24
N VAL A 141 3.97 -10.27 4.24
CA VAL A 141 4.09 -11.18 5.40
C VAL A 141 5.51 -11.69 5.58
N ALA A 142 6.27 -11.87 4.49
CA ALA A 142 7.60 -12.47 4.52
C ALA A 142 8.56 -11.73 5.46
N GLY A 143 9.23 -12.48 6.34
CA GLY A 143 10.20 -11.95 7.28
C GLY A 143 9.62 -11.15 8.46
N THR A 144 8.29 -11.08 8.61
CA THR A 144 7.67 -10.49 9.79
C THR A 144 7.65 -11.55 10.91
N LYS A 145 8.37 -11.28 11.99
CA LYS A 145 8.38 -12.15 13.19
C LYS A 145 7.30 -11.73 14.21
N TYR A 146 6.90 -10.48 14.17
CA TYR A 146 5.96 -9.88 15.09
C TYR A 146 4.83 -9.19 14.34
N ARG A 147 3.63 -9.26 14.90
CA ARG A 147 2.42 -8.62 14.36
C ARG A 147 2.62 -7.13 14.02
N GLY A 148 3.30 -6.39 14.89
CA GLY A 148 3.55 -4.97 14.68
C GLY A 148 4.32 -4.64 13.40
N GLN A 149 5.26 -5.49 12.98
CA GLN A 149 6.01 -5.29 11.74
C GLN A 149 5.12 -5.38 10.50
N PHE A 150 4.17 -6.32 10.51
CA PHE A 150 3.19 -6.44 9.44
C PHE A 150 2.25 -5.22 9.38
N GLU A 151 1.74 -4.79 10.53
CA GLU A 151 0.89 -3.60 10.63
C GLU A 151 1.62 -2.33 10.14
N GLU A 152 2.89 -2.16 10.48
CA GLU A 152 3.72 -1.05 9.98
C GLU A 152 3.88 -1.05 8.47
N ARG A 153 4.06 -2.22 7.85
CA ARG A 153 4.13 -2.34 6.38
C ARG A 153 2.82 -1.95 5.72
N ILE A 154 1.69 -2.42 6.23
CA ILE A 154 0.37 -2.04 5.71
C ILE A 154 0.11 -0.54 5.89
N LYS A 155 0.46 0.05 7.04
CA LYS A 155 0.37 1.51 7.26
C LYS A 155 1.20 2.29 6.27
N ALA A 156 2.43 1.85 6.00
CA ALA A 156 3.30 2.48 5.03
C ALA A 156 2.72 2.43 3.61
N ILE A 157 2.16 1.29 3.21
CA ILE A 157 1.46 1.12 1.92
C ILE A 157 0.25 2.07 1.84
N LEU A 158 -0.61 2.11 2.85
CA LEU A 158 -1.78 2.99 2.88
C LEU A 158 -1.39 4.47 2.83
N ASN A 159 -0.33 4.86 3.54
CA ASN A 159 0.18 6.23 3.51
C ASN A 159 0.73 6.61 2.12
N GLU A 160 1.42 5.70 1.45
CA GLU A 160 1.91 5.94 0.09
C GLU A 160 0.76 6.04 -0.92
N LEU A 161 -0.26 5.18 -0.80
CA LEU A 161 -1.47 5.24 -1.62
C LEU A 161 -2.25 6.55 -1.42
N SER A 162 -2.36 7.04 -0.19
CA SER A 162 -3.05 8.30 0.09
C SER A 162 -2.38 9.52 -0.57
N LYS A 163 -1.07 9.45 -0.77
CA LYS A 163 -0.28 10.49 -1.46
C LYS A 163 -0.29 10.34 -2.99
N ASN A 164 -0.71 9.19 -3.50
CA ASN A 164 -0.70 8.86 -4.92
C ASN A 164 -2.08 8.36 -5.39
N PRO A 165 -3.07 9.26 -5.57
CA PRO A 165 -4.45 8.89 -5.91
C PRO A 165 -4.59 8.35 -7.35
N ASN A 166 -3.53 8.39 -8.13
CA ASN A 166 -3.44 7.81 -9.46
C ASN A 166 -3.16 6.29 -9.45
N ILE A 167 -2.95 5.69 -8.28
CA ILE A 167 -2.66 4.26 -8.17
C ILE A 167 -3.96 3.47 -8.02
N ILE A 168 -4.06 2.39 -8.80
CA ILE A 168 -5.06 1.34 -8.68
C ILE A 168 -4.34 0.08 -8.23
N LEU A 169 -4.74 -0.47 -7.08
CA LEU A 169 -4.20 -1.73 -6.60
C LEU A 169 -4.87 -2.92 -7.31
N PHE A 170 -4.09 -3.86 -7.74
CA PHE A 170 -4.58 -5.19 -8.06
C PHE A 170 -4.29 -6.13 -6.88
N ILE A 171 -5.33 -6.77 -6.38
CA ILE A 171 -5.25 -7.68 -5.24
C ILE A 171 -5.84 -9.01 -5.67
N ASP A 172 -4.95 -9.98 -5.91
CA ASP A 172 -5.39 -11.34 -6.15
C ASP A 172 -5.85 -11.99 -4.84
N GLU A 173 -6.79 -12.90 -4.93
CA GLU A 173 -7.43 -13.53 -3.77
C GLU A 173 -7.90 -12.51 -2.71
N ILE A 174 -8.59 -11.46 -3.16
CA ILE A 174 -9.01 -10.34 -2.29
C ILE A 174 -9.79 -10.79 -1.05
N HIS A 175 -10.43 -11.94 -1.09
CA HIS A 175 -11.13 -12.55 0.05
C HIS A 175 -10.20 -12.79 1.25
N THR A 176 -8.91 -12.99 1.04
CA THR A 176 -7.93 -13.15 2.12
C THR A 176 -7.72 -11.88 2.92
N ILE A 177 -7.99 -10.72 2.32
CA ILE A 177 -7.79 -9.40 2.92
C ILE A 177 -9.08 -8.86 3.55
N VAL A 178 -10.25 -9.24 3.00
CA VAL A 178 -11.53 -8.69 3.44
C VAL A 178 -12.36 -9.68 4.26
N GLY A 179 -11.99 -10.98 4.23
CA GLY A 179 -12.68 -12.04 4.96
C GLY A 179 -12.30 -12.09 6.44
N ALA A 180 -13.29 -12.28 7.30
CA ALA A 180 -13.07 -12.57 8.70
C ALA A 180 -12.75 -14.07 8.86
N GLY A 181 -11.49 -14.42 9.03
CA GLY A 181 -11.13 -15.74 9.54
C GLY A 181 -10.30 -16.65 8.67
N SER A 182 -9.05 -16.38 8.55
CA SER A 182 -8.00 -17.38 8.36
C SER A 182 -6.68 -16.82 8.88
N ALA A 183 -5.76 -17.64 9.31
CA ALA A 183 -4.42 -17.38 9.85
C ALA A 183 -4.13 -15.97 10.42
N SER A 184 -3.50 -15.87 11.55
CA SER A 184 -3.30 -14.64 12.35
C SER A 184 -2.79 -13.40 11.60
N GLY A 185 -2.11 -13.56 10.46
CA GLY A 185 -1.60 -12.43 9.67
C GLY A 185 -2.63 -11.79 8.73
N SER A 186 -3.59 -12.58 8.22
CA SER A 186 -4.62 -12.05 7.29
C SER A 186 -5.70 -11.24 7.99
N MET A 187 -5.97 -11.52 9.27
CA MET A 187 -6.91 -10.73 10.08
C MET A 187 -6.44 -9.28 10.26
N ASP A 188 -5.15 -9.06 10.37
CA ASP A 188 -4.60 -7.73 10.59
C ASP A 188 -4.66 -6.88 9.31
N ALA A 189 -4.39 -7.51 8.16
CA ALA A 189 -4.57 -6.85 6.85
C ALA A 189 -6.03 -6.47 6.63
N ALA A 190 -6.97 -7.37 6.92
CA ALA A 190 -8.39 -7.10 6.81
C ALA A 190 -8.84 -5.92 7.66
N ASN A 191 -8.38 -5.84 8.91
CA ASN A 191 -8.72 -4.77 9.83
C ASN A 191 -8.21 -3.39 9.38
N MET A 192 -7.16 -3.35 8.59
CA MET A 192 -6.55 -2.10 8.12
C MET A 192 -6.99 -1.70 6.71
N LEU A 193 -7.03 -2.65 5.77
CA LEU A 193 -7.36 -2.39 4.36
C LEU A 193 -8.87 -2.28 4.12
N LYS A 194 -9.68 -3.09 4.79
CA LYS A 194 -11.13 -3.07 4.64
C LYS A 194 -11.75 -1.70 4.93
N PRO A 195 -11.40 -0.97 6.01
CA PRO A 195 -11.92 0.38 6.22
C PRO A 195 -11.53 1.36 5.11
N ALA A 196 -10.29 1.31 4.61
CA ALA A 196 -9.83 2.17 3.52
C ALA A 196 -10.59 1.90 2.21
N LEU A 197 -10.83 0.63 1.89
CA LEU A 197 -11.66 0.20 0.77
C LEU A 197 -13.13 0.66 0.93
N ALA A 198 -13.70 0.45 2.11
CA ALA A 198 -15.10 0.82 2.40
C ALA A 198 -15.33 2.33 2.34
N ARG A 199 -14.36 3.15 2.76
CA ARG A 199 -14.42 4.62 2.67
C ARG A 199 -14.10 5.15 1.27
N GLY A 200 -13.55 4.31 0.38
CA GLY A 200 -13.15 4.73 -0.96
C GLY A 200 -11.88 5.58 -0.99
N GLU A 201 -11.03 5.44 0.02
CA GLU A 201 -9.71 6.09 0.09
C GLU A 201 -8.73 5.51 -0.90
N ILE A 202 -8.92 4.25 -1.27
CA ILE A 202 -8.13 3.53 -2.25
C ILE A 202 -9.03 2.94 -3.34
N GLN A 203 -8.51 2.85 -4.54
CA GLN A 203 -9.17 2.19 -5.66
C GLN A 203 -8.46 0.86 -5.95
N CYS A 204 -9.22 -0.22 -6.11
CA CYS A 204 -8.64 -1.52 -6.36
C CYS A 204 -9.41 -2.35 -7.39
N ILE A 205 -8.70 -3.30 -7.96
CA ILE A 205 -9.23 -4.42 -8.73
C ILE A 205 -9.02 -5.66 -7.89
N GLY A 206 -10.08 -6.37 -7.55
CA GLY A 206 -10.00 -7.64 -6.84
C GLY A 206 -10.11 -8.82 -7.79
N ALA A 207 -9.56 -9.96 -7.40
CA ALA A 207 -9.79 -11.24 -8.05
C ALA A 207 -10.14 -12.29 -6.99
N THR A 208 -11.14 -13.11 -7.25
CA THR A 208 -11.61 -14.15 -6.33
C THR A 208 -12.46 -15.20 -7.04
N THR A 209 -12.92 -16.20 -6.32
CA THR A 209 -13.94 -17.15 -6.79
C THR A 209 -15.34 -16.67 -6.42
N LEU A 210 -16.38 -17.27 -7.03
CA LEU A 210 -17.76 -16.90 -6.76
C LEU A 210 -18.17 -17.20 -5.32
N ASP A 211 -17.73 -18.32 -4.78
CA ASP A 211 -18.06 -18.74 -3.42
C ASP A 211 -17.43 -17.81 -2.38
N GLU A 212 -16.16 -17.45 -2.56
CA GLU A 212 -15.47 -16.53 -1.68
C GLU A 212 -16.04 -15.10 -1.79
N TYR A 213 -16.43 -14.67 -2.98
CA TYR A 213 -17.10 -13.38 -3.18
C TYR A 213 -18.42 -13.31 -2.38
N ARG A 214 -19.29 -14.33 -2.52
CA ARG A 214 -20.55 -14.40 -1.78
C ARG A 214 -20.37 -14.42 -0.28
N LYS A 215 -19.34 -15.13 0.18
CA LYS A 215 -19.05 -15.30 1.60
C LYS A 215 -18.49 -14.05 2.25
N ASN A 216 -17.59 -13.34 1.57
CA ASN A 216 -16.75 -12.31 2.18
C ASN A 216 -17.07 -10.87 1.73
N ILE A 217 -17.63 -10.67 0.54
CA ILE A 217 -17.89 -9.34 -0.03
C ILE A 217 -19.38 -9.05 -0.12
N GLU A 218 -20.15 -9.94 -0.72
CA GLU A 218 -21.57 -9.73 -1.00
C GLU A 218 -22.40 -9.55 0.29
N LYS A 219 -22.02 -10.21 1.38
CA LYS A 219 -22.68 -10.10 2.68
C LYS A 219 -22.30 -8.85 3.46
N ASP A 220 -21.23 -8.17 3.06
CA ASP A 220 -20.75 -6.97 3.71
C ASP A 220 -21.26 -5.73 2.98
N GLY A 221 -22.27 -5.07 3.54
CA GLY A 221 -22.91 -3.93 2.90
C GLY A 221 -21.98 -2.73 2.65
N ALA A 222 -20.88 -2.59 3.39
CA ALA A 222 -19.90 -1.53 3.17
C ALA A 222 -19.03 -1.83 1.94
N LEU A 223 -18.63 -3.08 1.75
CA LEU A 223 -17.86 -3.51 0.60
C LEU A 223 -18.73 -3.67 -0.65
N GLU A 224 -19.93 -4.22 -0.51
CA GLU A 224 -20.87 -4.43 -1.62
C GLU A 224 -21.16 -3.11 -2.37
N ARG A 225 -21.26 -2.00 -1.64
CA ARG A 225 -21.44 -0.66 -2.23
C ARG A 225 -20.25 -0.13 -3.03
N ARG A 226 -19.08 -0.70 -2.83
CA ARG A 226 -17.81 -0.26 -3.44
C ARG A 226 -17.37 -1.15 -4.60
N PHE A 227 -17.75 -2.42 -4.56
CA PHE A 227 -17.32 -3.42 -5.52
C PHE A 227 -18.38 -3.73 -6.58
N GLN A 228 -17.91 -3.96 -7.81
CA GLN A 228 -18.74 -4.38 -8.94
C GLN A 228 -18.23 -5.72 -9.48
N LYS A 229 -19.11 -6.70 -9.54
CA LYS A 229 -18.80 -8.02 -10.10
C LYS A 229 -18.46 -7.96 -11.59
N VAL A 230 -17.44 -8.71 -12.00
CA VAL A 230 -17.11 -9.03 -13.38
C VAL A 230 -16.88 -10.54 -13.46
N ILE A 231 -17.76 -11.25 -14.11
CA ILE A 231 -17.64 -12.70 -14.26
C ILE A 231 -16.62 -12.99 -15.36
N VAL A 232 -15.71 -13.93 -15.06
CA VAL A 232 -14.68 -14.40 -15.98
C VAL A 232 -14.90 -15.89 -16.22
N ASP A 233 -15.40 -16.21 -17.38
CA ASP A 233 -15.61 -17.58 -17.81
C ASP A 233 -14.30 -18.21 -18.34
N PRO A 234 -14.17 -19.54 -18.28
CA PRO A 234 -13.07 -20.22 -18.95
C PRO A 234 -13.03 -19.85 -20.45
N THR A 235 -11.83 -19.68 -20.99
CA THR A 235 -11.65 -19.48 -22.44
C THR A 235 -12.09 -20.71 -23.22
N THR A 236 -12.79 -20.50 -24.30
CA THR A 236 -13.11 -21.56 -25.26
C THR A 236 -11.93 -21.78 -26.21
N ALA A 237 -11.84 -22.95 -26.82
CA ALA A 237 -10.75 -23.28 -27.76
C ALA A 237 -10.74 -22.42 -29.04
N GLU A 238 -11.75 -21.57 -29.23
CA GLU A 238 -11.92 -20.67 -30.37
C GLU A 238 -11.47 -19.23 -30.08
N GLU A 239 -11.15 -18.91 -28.81
CA GLU A 239 -10.59 -17.65 -28.34
C GLU A 239 -9.08 -17.79 -28.08
#